data_44b35bd6fc8e6f2b60707abfad9fed6c
#
_entry.id   44b35bd6fc8e6f2b60707abfad9fed6c
#
_cell.length_a   1.000
_cell.length_b   1.000
_cell.length_c   1.000
_cell.angle_alpha   90.00
_cell.angle_beta   90.00
_cell.angle_gamma   90.00
#
_symmetry.space_group_name_H-M   'P 1'
#
loop_
_entity.id
_entity.type
_entity.pdbx_description
1 polymer ?
#
loop_
_entity_poly.entity_id
_entity_poly.type
_entity_poly.pdbx_seq_one_letter_code
_entity_poly.pdbx_strand_id
1 'polypeptide(L)'
;DYLFELKFYEYKESISAAWIGTRIKRVALSRKSLFTEQLGYLEGGSETLLKVLGERILAMRGQIHLQTGIERVATDNQRVQGVVINGTTYHYDSIVSTTPLPYIQYLAPDLPEEIFQKIQAIKNASVACVILKLRSPLTENFWLNINDPEMAIPGLIEYSNLYPMPYSIVYVPFYMPKTHPKYANNNASFIQEVLDYLPRINPAFAKDWVMATHVSRYEFAQPICSPHFYQQLPPMQTPIQGFFMADTSYYYPEDRSISESVKVGKQLAELVSAYLKQNLPN
;
A
#
# COMPACT_ATOMS: atom_id res chain seq x y z
N ASP A 1 13.09 19.40 -5.47
CA ASP A 1 13.65 18.27 -6.21
C ASP A 1 14.19 17.16 -5.29
N TYR A 2 14.86 17.50 -4.19
CA TYR A 2 15.43 16.51 -3.27
C TYR A 2 14.40 15.51 -2.71
N LEU A 3 13.21 15.97 -2.37
CA LEU A 3 12.10 15.10 -1.93
C LEU A 3 11.72 14.03 -2.98
N PHE A 4 11.68 14.42 -4.26
CA PHE A 4 11.39 13.50 -5.35
C PHE A 4 12.53 12.50 -5.56
N GLU A 5 13.78 12.94 -5.39
CA GLU A 5 14.95 12.06 -5.46
C GLU A 5 14.90 10.99 -4.38
N LEU A 6 14.63 11.35 -3.13
CA LEU A 6 14.53 10.42 -2.02
C LEU A 6 13.31 9.49 -2.07
N LYS A 7 12.28 9.84 -2.86
CA LYS A 7 11.08 9.03 -2.98
C LYS A 7 11.10 8.10 -4.19
N PHE A 8 11.67 8.55 -5.30
CA PHE A 8 11.54 7.86 -6.59
C PHE A 8 12.86 7.44 -7.21
N TYR A 9 14.01 7.95 -6.70
CA TYR A 9 15.35 7.60 -7.20
C TYR A 9 15.43 7.68 -8.74
N GLU A 10 15.88 6.62 -9.41
CA GLU A 10 16.00 6.53 -10.87
C GLU A 10 14.67 6.69 -11.62
N TYR A 11 13.54 6.53 -10.94
CA TYR A 11 12.21 6.62 -11.56
C TYR A 11 11.66 8.05 -11.62
N LYS A 12 12.33 9.04 -11.01
CA LYS A 12 11.83 10.43 -10.90
C LYS A 12 11.43 11.06 -12.25
N GLU A 13 12.20 10.76 -13.31
CA GLU A 13 11.95 11.28 -14.67
C GLU A 13 10.84 10.51 -15.41
N SER A 14 10.39 9.39 -14.89
CA SER A 14 9.41 8.50 -15.51
C SER A 14 8.01 8.62 -14.91
N ILE A 15 7.75 9.60 -14.04
CA ILE A 15 6.48 9.72 -13.33
C ILE A 15 5.45 10.46 -14.19
N SER A 16 4.23 9.91 -14.27
CA SER A 16 3.12 10.51 -15.00
C SER A 16 2.71 11.86 -14.41
N ALA A 17 2.59 12.87 -15.28
CA ALA A 17 2.05 14.17 -14.90
C ALA A 17 0.59 14.08 -14.39
N ALA A 18 -0.21 13.14 -14.91
CA ALA A 18 -1.57 12.91 -14.45
C ALA A 18 -1.59 12.46 -12.98
N TRP A 19 -0.69 11.54 -12.60
CA TRP A 19 -0.57 11.08 -11.22
C TRP A 19 -0.13 12.20 -10.26
N ILE A 20 0.83 13.04 -10.68
CA ILE A 20 1.25 14.23 -9.89
C ILE A 20 0.08 15.23 -9.79
N GLY A 21 -0.62 15.47 -10.90
CA GLY A 21 -1.74 16.41 -10.97
C GLY A 21 -2.89 16.06 -10.01
N THR A 22 -3.24 14.76 -9.90
CA THR A 22 -4.28 14.33 -8.94
C THR A 22 -3.83 14.53 -7.49
N ARG A 23 -2.56 14.34 -7.16
CA ARG A 23 -2.01 14.64 -5.83
C ARG A 23 -2.08 16.12 -5.49
N ILE A 24 -1.68 16.98 -6.41
CA ILE A 24 -1.78 18.45 -6.23
C ILE A 24 -3.25 18.84 -6.05
N LYS A 25 -4.14 18.32 -6.89
CA LYS A 25 -5.59 18.55 -6.80
C LYS A 25 -6.14 18.12 -5.44
N ARG A 26 -5.75 16.93 -4.95
CA ARG A 26 -6.19 16.43 -3.64
C ARG A 26 -5.76 17.34 -2.49
N VAL A 27 -4.51 17.78 -2.49
CA VAL A 27 -3.99 18.74 -1.48
C VAL A 27 -4.72 20.07 -1.58
N ALA A 28 -5.01 20.55 -2.78
CA ALA A 28 -5.76 21.79 -2.97
C ALA A 28 -7.21 21.68 -2.47
N LEU A 29 -7.86 20.53 -2.68
CA LEU A 29 -9.24 20.28 -2.26
C LEU A 29 -9.40 19.94 -0.77
N SER A 30 -8.34 19.53 -0.07
CA SER A 30 -8.37 19.28 1.38
C SER A 30 -8.34 20.56 2.21
N ARG A 31 -8.17 21.72 1.59
CA ARG A 31 -8.10 23.00 2.28
C ARG A 31 -9.49 23.57 2.61
N LYS A 32 -9.67 23.94 3.87
CA LYS A 32 -10.84 24.69 4.33
C LYS A 32 -10.78 26.17 3.91
N SER A 33 -9.55 26.72 3.77
CA SER A 33 -9.27 28.08 3.29
C SER A 33 -7.89 28.08 2.60
N LEU A 34 -7.47 29.21 2.01
CA LEU A 34 -6.15 29.35 1.39
C LEU A 34 -4.98 29.02 2.35
N PHE A 35 -5.19 29.19 3.67
CA PHE A 35 -4.17 29.03 4.69
C PHE A 35 -4.41 27.88 5.68
N THR A 36 -5.58 27.19 5.59
CA THR A 36 -5.98 26.18 6.57
C THR A 36 -6.28 24.86 5.87
N GLU A 37 -5.50 23.85 6.15
CA GLU A 37 -5.77 22.47 5.78
C GLU A 37 -6.62 21.81 6.87
N GLN A 38 -7.55 20.94 6.49
CA GLN A 38 -8.34 20.16 7.42
C GLN A 38 -8.17 18.68 7.11
N LEU A 39 -7.60 17.96 8.05
CA LEU A 39 -7.47 16.51 8.03
C LEU A 39 -8.49 15.88 8.97
N GLY A 40 -8.97 14.72 8.63
CA GLY A 40 -9.87 13.94 9.46
C GLY A 40 -9.33 12.52 9.66
N TYR A 41 -9.76 11.88 10.72
CA TYR A 41 -9.48 10.48 11.02
C TYR A 41 -10.74 9.79 11.55
N LEU A 42 -10.74 8.45 11.48
CA LEU A 42 -11.77 7.66 12.14
C LEU A 42 -11.41 7.51 13.62
N GLU A 43 -12.36 7.76 14.51
CA GLU A 43 -12.19 7.47 15.93
C GLU A 43 -11.86 5.97 16.11
N GLY A 44 -10.81 5.67 16.86
CA GLY A 44 -10.24 4.32 16.94
C GLY A 44 -9.35 3.92 15.76
N GLY A 45 -9.10 4.83 14.79
CA GLY A 45 -8.21 4.60 13.65
C GLY A 45 -8.83 3.76 12.55
N SER A 46 -8.00 3.34 11.59
CA SER A 46 -8.43 2.51 10.45
C SER A 46 -8.94 1.14 10.87
N GLU A 47 -8.56 0.65 12.05
CA GLU A 47 -9.01 -0.62 12.60
C GLU A 47 -10.53 -0.63 12.82
N THR A 48 -11.12 0.50 13.21
CA THR A 48 -12.58 0.66 13.34
C THR A 48 -13.30 0.29 12.03
N LEU A 49 -12.79 0.76 10.89
CA LEU A 49 -13.35 0.40 9.59
C LEU A 49 -13.24 -1.08 9.30
N LEU A 50 -12.06 -1.67 9.52
CA LEU A 50 -11.81 -3.10 9.29
C LEU A 50 -12.68 -3.97 10.18
N LYS A 51 -12.86 -3.60 11.45
CA LYS A 51 -13.73 -4.29 12.39
C LYS A 51 -15.18 -4.29 11.90
N VAL A 52 -15.72 -3.12 11.56
CA VAL A 52 -17.11 -3.00 11.07
C VAL A 52 -17.32 -3.78 9.76
N LEU A 53 -16.36 -3.74 8.83
CA LEU A 53 -16.42 -4.53 7.61
C LEU A 53 -16.40 -6.04 7.92
N GLY A 54 -15.51 -6.49 8.82
CA GLY A 54 -15.44 -7.88 9.26
C GLY A 54 -16.74 -8.35 9.90
N GLU A 55 -17.31 -7.58 10.82
CA GLU A 55 -18.60 -7.86 11.46
C GLU A 55 -19.71 -7.98 10.41
N ARG A 56 -19.71 -7.10 9.39
CA ARG A 56 -20.69 -7.13 8.32
C ARG A 56 -20.57 -8.38 7.44
N ILE A 57 -19.35 -8.80 7.10
CA ILE A 57 -19.09 -10.03 6.35
C ILE A 57 -19.65 -11.24 7.11
N LEU A 58 -19.35 -11.36 8.40
CA LEU A 58 -19.82 -12.44 9.24
C LEU A 58 -21.36 -12.45 9.38
N ALA A 59 -21.97 -11.27 9.55
CA ALA A 59 -23.44 -11.13 9.60
C ALA A 59 -24.12 -11.55 8.31
N MET A 60 -23.44 -11.43 7.17
CA MET A 60 -23.88 -11.90 5.86
C MET A 60 -23.53 -13.39 5.60
N ARG A 61 -23.11 -14.13 6.63
CA ARG A 61 -22.67 -15.53 6.57
C ARG A 61 -21.39 -15.75 5.76
N GLY A 62 -20.61 -14.69 5.51
CA GLY A 62 -19.26 -14.80 4.96
C GLY A 62 -18.30 -15.38 6.02
N GLN A 63 -17.17 -15.89 5.56
CA GLN A 63 -16.11 -16.42 6.42
C GLN A 63 -14.84 -15.60 6.26
N ILE A 64 -14.07 -15.47 7.33
CA ILE A 64 -12.77 -14.80 7.34
C ILE A 64 -11.74 -15.77 7.91
N HIS A 65 -10.76 -16.15 7.12
CA HIS A 65 -9.67 -17.03 7.51
C HIS A 65 -8.39 -16.22 7.62
N LEU A 66 -7.95 -15.93 8.83
CA LEU A 66 -6.69 -15.26 9.11
C LEU A 66 -5.55 -16.27 9.16
N GLN A 67 -4.31 -15.80 8.98
CA GLN A 67 -3.09 -16.63 9.02
C GLN A 67 -3.14 -17.84 8.08
N THR A 68 -3.87 -17.71 6.96
CA THR A 68 -4.09 -18.78 6.00
C THR A 68 -3.36 -18.44 4.71
N GLY A 69 -2.27 -19.14 4.43
CA GLY A 69 -1.53 -19.00 3.18
C GLY A 69 -2.22 -19.76 2.04
N ILE A 70 -2.42 -19.08 0.91
CA ILE A 70 -2.90 -19.72 -0.33
C ILE A 70 -1.68 -20.06 -1.16
N GLU A 71 -1.54 -21.34 -1.54
CA GLU A 71 -0.42 -21.82 -2.35
C GLU A 71 -0.60 -21.43 -3.82
N ARG A 72 -1.79 -21.66 -4.36
CA ARG A 72 -2.16 -21.29 -5.73
C ARG A 72 -3.66 -21.30 -5.96
N VAL A 73 -4.08 -20.69 -7.03
CA VAL A 73 -5.41 -20.90 -7.65
C VAL A 73 -5.39 -22.25 -8.37
N ALA A 74 -6.35 -23.11 -8.08
CA ALA A 74 -6.56 -24.36 -8.82
C ALA A 74 -7.41 -24.08 -10.04
N THR A 75 -6.94 -24.54 -11.21
CA THR A 75 -7.62 -24.35 -12.49
C THR A 75 -7.78 -25.68 -13.23
N ASP A 76 -8.80 -25.76 -14.05
CA ASP A 76 -8.99 -26.81 -15.04
C ASP A 76 -9.57 -26.19 -16.32
N ASN A 77 -8.98 -26.50 -17.47
CA ASN A 77 -9.39 -25.99 -18.78
C ASN A 77 -9.59 -24.45 -18.80
N GLN A 78 -8.61 -23.70 -18.26
CA GLN A 78 -8.67 -22.24 -18.15
C GLN A 78 -9.86 -21.70 -17.32
N ARG A 79 -10.35 -22.51 -16.39
CA ARG A 79 -11.42 -22.11 -15.46
C ARG A 79 -11.00 -22.38 -14.01
N VAL A 80 -11.36 -21.47 -13.12
CA VAL A 80 -11.19 -21.62 -11.67
C VAL A 80 -11.91 -22.86 -11.16
N GLN A 81 -11.24 -23.64 -10.33
CA GLN A 81 -11.80 -24.73 -9.53
C GLN A 81 -11.82 -24.39 -8.03
N GLY A 82 -10.91 -23.52 -7.60
CA GLY A 82 -10.77 -23.15 -6.19
C GLY A 82 -9.39 -22.64 -5.85
N VAL A 83 -9.04 -22.74 -4.57
CA VAL A 83 -7.70 -22.40 -4.04
C VAL A 83 -7.07 -23.62 -3.35
N VAL A 84 -5.76 -23.74 -3.44
CA VAL A 84 -5.00 -24.79 -2.74
C VAL A 84 -4.44 -24.20 -1.43
N ILE A 85 -4.75 -24.87 -0.33
CA ILE A 85 -4.28 -24.53 1.03
C ILE A 85 -3.80 -25.83 1.68
N ASN A 86 -2.54 -25.89 2.09
CA ASN A 86 -1.89 -27.09 2.69
C ASN A 86 -2.13 -28.35 1.82
N GLY A 87 -1.95 -28.23 0.51
CA GLY A 87 -2.11 -29.31 -0.47
C GLY A 87 -3.57 -29.70 -0.74
N THR A 88 -4.55 -29.10 -0.08
CA THR A 88 -5.97 -29.41 -0.26
C THR A 88 -6.65 -28.32 -1.10
N THR A 89 -7.46 -28.75 -2.08
CA THR A 89 -8.24 -27.82 -2.91
C THR A 89 -9.59 -27.52 -2.23
N TYR A 90 -9.85 -26.23 -2.01
CA TYR A 90 -11.13 -25.69 -1.57
C TYR A 90 -11.84 -25.10 -2.80
N HIS A 91 -13.01 -25.61 -3.12
CA HIS A 91 -13.75 -25.26 -4.34
C HIS A 91 -14.50 -23.95 -4.21
N TYR A 92 -14.39 -23.11 -5.24
CA TYR A 92 -15.08 -21.83 -5.37
C TYR A 92 -15.42 -21.56 -6.84
N ASP A 93 -16.55 -20.91 -7.10
CA ASP A 93 -17.01 -20.55 -8.45
C ASP A 93 -16.21 -19.39 -9.05
N SER A 94 -15.66 -18.53 -8.21
CA SER A 94 -14.80 -17.43 -8.61
C SER A 94 -13.82 -17.04 -7.51
N ILE A 95 -12.69 -16.45 -7.90
CA ILE A 95 -11.65 -15.98 -7.01
C ILE A 95 -11.29 -14.53 -7.38
N VAL A 96 -11.14 -13.69 -6.37
CA VAL A 96 -10.62 -12.35 -6.49
C VAL A 96 -9.31 -12.25 -5.71
N SER A 97 -8.21 -11.93 -6.38
CA SER A 97 -6.95 -11.61 -5.72
C SER A 97 -6.79 -10.09 -5.57
N THR A 98 -6.56 -9.65 -4.34
CA THR A 98 -6.16 -8.27 -4.03
C THR A 98 -4.73 -8.19 -3.49
N THR A 99 -3.95 -9.24 -3.70
CA THR A 99 -2.52 -9.26 -3.39
C THR A 99 -1.75 -8.41 -4.39
N PRO A 100 -0.57 -7.86 -4.04
CA PRO A 100 0.26 -7.15 -5.01
C PRO A 100 0.50 -7.97 -6.28
N LEU A 101 0.35 -7.33 -7.44
CA LEU A 101 0.46 -8.00 -8.75
C LEU A 101 1.71 -8.88 -8.91
N PRO A 102 2.91 -8.52 -8.41
CA PRO A 102 4.08 -9.39 -8.52
C PRO A 102 3.93 -10.79 -7.89
N TYR A 103 3.00 -10.97 -6.95
CA TYR A 103 2.71 -12.30 -6.38
C TYR A 103 1.81 -13.16 -7.26
N ILE A 104 1.15 -12.59 -8.27
CA ILE A 104 0.20 -13.31 -9.14
C ILE A 104 0.89 -14.44 -9.90
N GLN A 105 2.17 -14.29 -10.27
CA GLN A 105 2.93 -15.35 -10.95
C GLN A 105 3.04 -16.65 -10.12
N TYR A 106 3.04 -16.53 -8.79
CA TYR A 106 3.06 -17.69 -7.88
C TYR A 106 1.63 -18.18 -7.56
N LEU A 107 0.69 -17.24 -7.46
CA LEU A 107 -0.69 -17.55 -7.09
C LEU A 107 -1.47 -18.18 -8.26
N ALA A 108 -1.26 -17.74 -9.49
CA ALA A 108 -1.99 -18.18 -10.68
C ALA A 108 -0.99 -18.45 -11.85
N PRO A 109 -0.14 -19.49 -11.74
CA PRO A 109 0.91 -19.76 -12.73
C PRO A 109 0.37 -20.15 -14.11
N ASP A 110 -0.91 -20.53 -14.21
CA ASP A 110 -1.56 -20.91 -15.47
C ASP A 110 -2.02 -19.70 -16.31
N LEU A 111 -1.78 -18.47 -15.85
CA LEU A 111 -2.03 -17.27 -16.65
C LEU A 111 -1.10 -17.20 -17.87
N PRO A 112 -1.58 -16.64 -18.99
CA PRO A 112 -0.75 -16.43 -20.18
C PRO A 112 0.47 -15.53 -19.88
N GLU A 113 1.60 -15.83 -20.56
CA GLU A 113 2.85 -15.09 -20.44
C GLU A 113 2.69 -13.58 -20.68
N GLU A 114 1.78 -13.18 -21.56
CA GLU A 114 1.47 -11.76 -21.82
C GLU A 114 1.03 -11.01 -20.55
N ILE A 115 0.28 -11.68 -19.67
CA ILE A 115 -0.17 -11.09 -18.39
C ILE A 115 1.04 -10.89 -17.47
N PHE A 116 1.95 -11.87 -17.40
CA PHE A 116 3.16 -11.75 -16.59
C PHE A 116 4.10 -10.65 -17.10
N GLN A 117 4.24 -10.51 -18.42
CA GLN A 117 5.03 -9.43 -19.01
C GLN A 117 4.48 -8.05 -18.64
N LYS A 118 3.15 -7.86 -18.66
CA LYS A 118 2.51 -6.63 -18.19
C LYS A 118 2.79 -6.38 -16.70
N ILE A 119 2.64 -7.40 -15.85
CA ILE A 119 2.92 -7.28 -14.42
C ILE A 119 4.39 -6.91 -14.17
N GLN A 120 5.33 -7.56 -14.84
CA GLN A 120 6.78 -7.31 -14.68
C GLN A 120 7.21 -5.92 -15.18
N ALA A 121 6.48 -5.36 -16.13
CA ALA A 121 6.71 -4.00 -16.62
C ALA A 121 6.40 -2.93 -15.54
N ILE A 122 5.49 -3.23 -14.60
CA ILE A 122 5.12 -2.31 -13.52
C ILE A 122 6.24 -2.29 -12.47
N LYS A 123 6.94 -1.17 -12.38
CA LYS A 123 7.97 -0.97 -11.36
C LYS A 123 7.33 -0.54 -10.04
N ASN A 124 7.99 -0.88 -8.94
CA ASN A 124 7.54 -0.52 -7.60
C ASN A 124 8.68 0.09 -6.80
N ALA A 125 8.40 1.13 -6.04
CA ALA A 125 9.26 1.55 -4.95
C ALA A 125 8.94 0.70 -3.71
N SER A 126 10.01 0.24 -3.06
CA SER A 126 9.91 -0.41 -1.75
C SER A 126 9.98 0.64 -0.64
N VAL A 127 9.62 0.27 0.56
CA VAL A 127 9.76 1.11 1.76
C VAL A 127 10.34 0.30 2.91
N ALA A 128 11.28 0.90 3.62
CA ALA A 128 11.61 0.55 4.99
C ALA A 128 11.14 1.69 5.88
N CYS A 129 10.26 1.42 6.82
CA CYS A 129 9.68 2.44 7.69
C CYS A 129 10.12 2.19 9.13
N VAL A 130 10.86 3.14 9.71
CA VAL A 130 11.16 3.15 11.13
C VAL A 130 9.97 3.73 11.87
N ILE A 131 9.50 3.02 12.88
CA ILE A 131 8.40 3.43 13.73
C ILE A 131 8.99 3.63 15.13
N LEU A 132 8.81 4.82 15.68
CA LEU A 132 9.27 5.17 17.02
C LEU A 132 8.07 5.41 17.93
N LYS A 133 8.13 4.85 19.13
CA LYS A 133 7.28 5.24 20.24
C LYS A 133 8.08 6.10 21.19
N LEU A 134 7.67 7.36 21.36
CA LEU A 134 8.37 8.34 22.18
C LEU A 134 7.50 8.77 23.37
N ARG A 135 8.13 9.09 24.51
CA ARG A 135 7.41 9.59 25.68
C ARG A 135 6.98 11.06 25.55
N SER A 136 7.61 11.80 24.65
CA SER A 136 7.34 13.22 24.42
C SER A 136 7.14 13.46 22.92
N PRO A 137 6.31 14.45 22.51
CA PRO A 137 6.16 14.83 21.12
C PRO A 137 7.51 15.31 20.54
N LEU A 138 7.76 14.90 19.30
CA LEU A 138 8.93 15.32 18.55
C LEU A 138 8.69 16.67 17.87
N THR A 139 7.50 16.88 17.33
CA THR A 139 7.07 18.10 16.63
C THR A 139 5.62 18.44 17.00
N GLU A 140 5.16 19.61 16.51
CA GLU A 140 3.75 20.00 16.60
C GLU A 140 2.96 19.62 15.33
N ASN A 141 3.63 19.05 14.32
CA ASN A 141 3.06 18.78 13.01
C ASN A 141 2.73 17.30 12.84
N PHE A 142 1.58 17.00 12.21
CA PHE A 142 1.25 15.65 11.78
C PHE A 142 2.21 15.14 10.71
N TRP A 143 2.52 16.00 9.72
CA TRP A 143 3.44 15.69 8.62
C TRP A 143 4.52 16.77 8.53
N LEU A 144 5.77 16.34 8.50
CA LEU A 144 6.94 17.20 8.29
C LEU A 144 7.71 16.71 7.07
N ASN A 145 7.83 17.56 6.05
CA ASN A 145 8.75 17.33 4.92
C ASN A 145 10.16 17.75 5.32
N ILE A 146 11.13 16.93 4.98
CA ILE A 146 12.54 17.20 5.20
C ILE A 146 13.16 17.60 3.87
N ASN A 147 13.71 18.80 3.80
CA ASN A 147 14.44 19.31 2.64
C ASN A 147 15.89 19.65 3.03
N ASP A 148 16.51 18.80 3.81
CA ASP A 148 17.89 18.91 4.25
C ASP A 148 18.71 17.82 3.56
N PRO A 149 19.71 18.18 2.71
CA PRO A 149 20.50 17.20 1.97
C PRO A 149 21.37 16.29 2.85
N GLU A 150 21.55 16.63 4.12
CA GLU A 150 22.26 15.77 5.07
C GLU A 150 21.36 14.77 5.78
N MET A 151 20.05 14.77 5.49
CA MET A 151 19.08 13.80 6.01
C MET A 151 18.47 12.99 4.87
N ALA A 152 18.82 11.72 4.74
CA ALA A 152 18.37 10.84 3.66
C ALA A 152 16.94 10.31 3.88
N ILE A 153 16.03 11.17 4.37
CA ILE A 153 14.61 10.87 4.58
C ILE A 153 13.73 11.95 3.94
N PRO A 154 12.63 11.57 3.27
CA PRO A 154 11.73 12.55 2.65
C PRO A 154 10.90 13.33 3.68
N GLY A 155 10.77 12.81 4.88
CA GLY A 155 9.98 13.42 5.95
C GLY A 155 9.63 12.44 7.03
N LEU A 156 8.84 12.90 7.99
CA LEU A 156 8.29 12.08 9.05
C LEU A 156 6.79 12.37 9.27
N ILE A 157 6.11 11.41 9.84
CA ILE A 157 4.70 11.52 10.21
C ILE A 157 4.59 11.28 11.71
N GLU A 158 4.21 12.30 12.47
CA GLU A 158 3.92 12.17 13.89
C GLU A 158 2.41 11.96 14.08
N TYR A 159 2.00 10.68 14.04
CA TYR A 159 0.60 10.28 14.01
C TYR A 159 -0.18 10.75 15.23
N SER A 160 0.46 10.83 16.39
CA SER A 160 -0.13 11.32 17.64
C SER A 160 -0.57 12.79 17.60
N ASN A 161 -0.07 13.59 16.64
CA ASN A 161 -0.55 14.94 16.41
C ASN A 161 -1.86 15.00 15.60
N LEU A 162 -2.22 13.91 14.91
CA LEU A 162 -3.53 13.75 14.28
C LEU A 162 -4.51 13.03 15.21
N TYR A 163 -4.06 11.98 15.89
CA TYR A 163 -4.85 11.18 16.81
C TYR A 163 -4.17 11.18 18.18
N PRO A 164 -4.68 11.98 19.16
CA PRO A 164 -4.04 12.15 20.47
C PRO A 164 -3.90 10.82 21.24
N MET A 165 -2.68 10.56 21.68
CA MET A 165 -2.29 9.38 22.47
C MET A 165 -1.41 9.81 23.66
N PRO A 166 -1.30 8.98 24.72
CA PRO A 166 -0.44 9.28 25.88
C PRO A 166 1.07 9.19 25.59
N TYR A 167 1.44 8.93 24.35
CA TYR A 167 2.81 8.84 23.84
C TYR A 167 2.83 9.30 22.38
N SER A 168 3.98 9.68 21.86
CA SER A 168 4.12 10.03 20.47
C SER A 168 4.48 8.81 19.61
N ILE A 169 3.83 8.67 18.46
CA ILE A 169 4.16 7.70 17.43
C ILE A 169 4.64 8.43 16.19
N VAL A 170 5.87 8.13 15.81
CA VAL A 170 6.55 8.76 14.66
C VAL A 170 6.89 7.69 13.63
N TYR A 171 6.46 7.89 12.39
CA TYR A 171 6.81 7.08 11.23
C TYR A 171 7.86 7.81 10.39
N VAL A 172 8.96 7.15 10.09
CA VAL A 172 10.04 7.67 9.24
C VAL A 172 10.25 6.74 8.06
N PRO A 173 9.64 7.01 6.90
CA PRO A 173 9.72 6.15 5.72
C PRO A 173 11.01 6.43 4.94
N PHE A 174 11.70 5.36 4.56
CA PHE A 174 12.77 5.35 3.56
C PHE A 174 12.23 4.66 2.31
N TYR A 175 11.94 5.43 1.28
CA TYR A 175 11.56 4.88 -0.03
C TYR A 175 12.82 4.60 -0.84
N MET A 176 12.85 3.47 -1.55
CA MET A 176 13.94 3.12 -2.45
C MET A 176 13.55 1.93 -3.32
N PRO A 177 14.21 1.69 -4.47
CA PRO A 177 14.10 0.43 -5.17
C PRO A 177 14.59 -0.73 -4.28
N LYS A 178 13.99 -1.92 -4.42
CA LYS A 178 14.45 -3.12 -3.68
C LYS A 178 15.94 -3.42 -3.93
N THR A 179 16.42 -3.07 -5.13
CA THR A 179 17.82 -3.25 -5.54
C THR A 179 18.80 -2.27 -4.92
N HIS A 180 18.29 -1.22 -4.25
CA HIS A 180 19.15 -0.23 -3.61
C HIS A 180 19.91 -0.86 -2.43
N PRO A 181 21.24 -0.69 -2.32
CA PRO A 181 22.05 -1.35 -1.28
C PRO A 181 21.53 -1.11 0.15
N LYS A 182 21.04 0.08 0.43
CA LYS A 182 20.47 0.46 1.73
C LYS A 182 19.29 -0.43 2.15
N TYR A 183 18.49 -0.96 1.19
CA TYR A 183 17.34 -1.80 1.52
C TYR A 183 17.74 -3.10 2.23
N ALA A 184 18.95 -3.59 1.97
CA ALA A 184 19.53 -4.78 2.59
C ALA A 184 20.08 -4.54 4.01
N ASN A 185 20.21 -3.28 4.45
CA ASN A 185 20.70 -2.95 5.79
C ASN A 185 19.81 -3.58 6.87
N ASN A 186 20.41 -3.94 8.01
CA ASN A 186 19.65 -4.45 9.15
C ASN A 186 18.80 -3.37 9.83
N ASN A 187 17.88 -3.79 10.69
CA ASN A 187 16.96 -2.87 11.39
C ASN A 187 17.70 -1.87 12.29
N ALA A 188 18.77 -2.31 12.93
CA ALA A 188 19.54 -1.46 13.83
C ALA A 188 20.17 -0.27 13.10
N SER A 189 20.67 -0.48 11.88
CA SER A 189 21.23 0.60 11.05
C SER A 189 20.17 1.66 10.70
N PHE A 190 18.96 1.25 10.31
CA PHE A 190 17.87 2.19 10.03
C PHE A 190 17.43 2.96 11.27
N ILE A 191 17.31 2.28 12.40
CA ILE A 191 16.96 2.92 13.68
C ILE A 191 18.01 3.93 14.08
N GLN A 192 19.30 3.54 14.05
CA GLN A 192 20.40 4.44 14.44
C GLN A 192 20.43 5.69 13.56
N GLU A 193 20.32 5.52 12.25
CA GLU A 193 20.27 6.66 11.31
C GLU A 193 19.14 7.64 11.64
N VAL A 194 17.94 7.13 11.93
CA VAL A 194 16.83 8.00 12.34
C VAL A 194 17.15 8.71 13.66
N LEU A 195 17.63 7.98 14.65
CA LEU A 195 17.96 8.58 15.95
C LEU A 195 19.02 9.67 15.85
N ASP A 196 19.95 9.57 14.89
CA ASP A 196 20.97 10.59 14.63
C ASP A 196 20.38 11.86 13.98
N TYR A 197 19.23 11.73 13.27
CA TYR A 197 18.53 12.87 12.67
C TYR A 197 17.64 13.63 13.67
N LEU A 198 17.10 12.95 14.71
CA LEU A 198 16.10 13.55 15.59
C LEU A 198 16.58 14.83 16.32
N PRO A 199 17.85 14.95 16.82
CA PRO A 199 18.35 16.18 17.44
C PRO A 199 18.36 17.39 16.50
N ARG A 200 18.45 17.16 15.17
CA ARG A 200 18.38 18.21 14.16
C ARG A 200 16.96 18.71 13.94
N ILE A 201 15.98 17.81 14.10
CA ILE A 201 14.56 18.11 13.97
C ILE A 201 14.04 18.79 15.23
N ASN A 202 14.43 18.25 16.39
CA ASN A 202 14.10 18.82 17.70
C ASN A 202 15.34 18.83 18.59
N PRO A 203 15.98 20.01 18.83
CA PRO A 203 17.16 20.11 19.67
C PRO A 203 16.95 19.66 21.13
N ALA A 204 15.71 19.60 21.62
CA ALA A 204 15.38 19.09 22.94
C ALA A 204 15.28 17.55 23.00
N PHE A 205 15.35 16.87 21.83
CA PHE A 205 15.27 15.42 21.79
C PHE A 205 16.38 14.78 22.63
N ALA A 206 15.99 13.84 23.48
CA ALA A 206 16.91 13.03 24.26
C ALA A 206 16.65 11.53 24.02
N LYS A 207 17.71 10.71 24.02
CA LYS A 207 17.60 9.27 23.72
C LYS A 207 16.67 8.53 24.67
N ASP A 208 16.50 8.99 25.88
CA ASP A 208 15.58 8.42 26.87
C ASP A 208 14.09 8.67 26.55
N TRP A 209 13.79 9.52 25.55
CA TRP A 209 12.43 9.65 25.02
C TRP A 209 11.98 8.37 24.30
N VAL A 210 12.91 7.58 23.77
CA VAL A 210 12.61 6.38 22.99
C VAL A 210 12.14 5.26 23.90
N MET A 211 10.86 4.90 23.80
CA MET A 211 10.24 3.82 24.55
C MET A 211 10.30 2.49 23.79
N ALA A 212 10.13 2.54 22.47
CA ALA A 212 10.21 1.37 21.59
C ALA A 212 10.52 1.79 20.17
N THR A 213 11.09 0.86 19.40
CA THR A 213 11.40 1.01 17.99
C THR A 213 10.95 -0.21 17.20
N HIS A 214 10.52 -0.02 15.95
CA HIS A 214 10.19 -1.08 15.02
C HIS A 214 10.61 -0.68 13.61
N VAL A 215 10.99 -1.64 12.76
CA VAL A 215 11.22 -1.42 11.33
C VAL A 215 10.33 -2.37 10.54
N SER A 216 9.42 -1.79 9.77
CA SER A 216 8.58 -2.51 8.83
C SER A 216 9.13 -2.35 7.41
N ARG A 217 9.14 -3.42 6.63
CA ARG A 217 9.53 -3.40 5.21
C ARG A 217 8.39 -3.87 4.35
N TYR A 218 8.21 -3.18 3.24
CA TYR A 218 7.25 -3.58 2.23
C TYR A 218 7.83 -3.37 0.82
N GLU A 219 7.94 -4.47 0.07
CA GLU A 219 8.63 -4.46 -1.23
C GLU A 219 7.82 -3.72 -2.30
N PHE A 220 6.52 -3.91 -2.33
CA PHE A 220 5.62 -3.35 -3.34
C PHE A 220 4.81 -2.18 -2.76
N ALA A 221 5.51 -1.24 -2.13
CA ALA A 221 4.85 -0.16 -1.38
C ALA A 221 4.19 0.88 -2.28
N GLN A 222 4.77 1.18 -3.44
CA GLN A 222 4.27 2.20 -4.35
C GLN A 222 4.53 1.80 -5.80
N PRO A 223 3.49 1.56 -6.61
CA PRO A 223 3.68 1.43 -8.05
C PRO A 223 4.20 2.76 -8.63
N ILE A 224 5.16 2.66 -9.54
CA ILE A 224 5.71 3.79 -10.28
C ILE A 224 4.81 4.04 -11.48
N CYS A 225 3.93 5.02 -11.35
CA CYS A 225 2.97 5.36 -12.39
C CYS A 225 3.66 6.16 -13.51
N SER A 226 4.10 5.48 -14.56
CA SER A 226 4.73 6.06 -15.74
C SER A 226 3.70 6.73 -16.68
N PRO A 227 4.13 7.50 -17.69
CA PRO A 227 3.22 7.94 -18.77
C PRO A 227 2.47 6.75 -19.36
N HIS A 228 1.19 6.94 -19.68
CA HIS A 228 0.30 5.89 -20.20
C HIS A 228 0.14 4.66 -19.32
N PHE A 229 0.32 4.79 -18.03
CA PHE A 229 0.32 3.68 -17.05
C PHE A 229 -0.93 2.80 -17.14
N TYR A 230 -2.10 3.39 -17.40
CA TYR A 230 -3.35 2.64 -17.57
C TYR A 230 -3.28 1.56 -18.66
N GLN A 231 -2.54 1.82 -19.76
CA GLN A 231 -2.38 0.87 -20.87
C GLN A 231 -1.44 -0.29 -20.50
N GLN A 232 -0.62 -0.13 -19.48
CA GLN A 232 0.32 -1.15 -19.00
C GLN A 232 -0.35 -2.13 -18.05
N LEU A 233 -1.49 -1.76 -17.45
CA LEU A 233 -2.18 -2.63 -16.51
C LEU A 233 -2.74 -3.87 -17.21
N PRO A 234 -2.58 -5.06 -16.63
CA PRO A 234 -3.32 -6.23 -17.08
C PRO A 234 -4.84 -6.04 -16.80
N PRO A 235 -5.73 -6.76 -17.49
CA PRO A 235 -7.15 -6.67 -17.22
C PRO A 235 -7.50 -7.20 -15.82
N MET A 236 -8.46 -6.57 -15.14
CA MET A 236 -8.96 -7.08 -13.83
C MET A 236 -9.62 -8.45 -13.97
N GLN A 237 -10.39 -8.66 -15.04
CA GLN A 237 -10.90 -9.97 -15.44
C GLN A 237 -9.83 -10.66 -16.28
N THR A 238 -9.27 -11.72 -15.74
CA THR A 238 -8.17 -12.43 -16.39
C THR A 238 -8.66 -13.38 -17.48
N PRO A 239 -7.78 -13.92 -18.34
CA PRO A 239 -8.11 -15.00 -19.28
C PRO A 239 -8.58 -16.28 -18.60
N ILE A 240 -8.21 -16.55 -17.34
CA ILE A 240 -8.76 -17.68 -16.57
C ILE A 240 -10.17 -17.31 -16.12
N GLN A 241 -11.15 -18.05 -16.61
CA GLN A 241 -12.56 -17.83 -16.28
C GLN A 241 -12.79 -17.94 -14.76
N GLY A 242 -13.43 -16.94 -14.18
CA GLY A 242 -13.69 -16.87 -12.74
C GLY A 242 -12.52 -16.34 -11.90
N PHE A 243 -11.38 -15.99 -12.50
CA PHE A 243 -10.28 -15.36 -11.78
C PHE A 243 -10.18 -13.87 -12.08
N PHE A 244 -10.21 -13.06 -11.03
CA PHE A 244 -10.13 -11.61 -11.08
C PHE A 244 -8.97 -11.13 -10.21
N MET A 245 -8.34 -10.03 -10.60
CA MET A 245 -7.24 -9.45 -9.82
C MET A 245 -7.21 -7.94 -9.90
N ALA A 246 -6.82 -7.30 -8.82
CA ALA A 246 -6.42 -5.90 -8.77
C ALA A 246 -5.57 -5.64 -7.53
N ASP A 247 -4.67 -4.68 -7.62
CA ASP A 247 -3.95 -4.12 -6.48
C ASP A 247 -3.95 -2.59 -6.52
N THR A 248 -3.08 -1.95 -5.76
CA THR A 248 -2.99 -0.49 -5.70
C THR A 248 -2.58 0.18 -7.01
N SER A 249 -2.10 -0.57 -8.01
CA SER A 249 -1.77 -0.05 -9.34
C SER A 249 -3.02 0.42 -10.10
N TYR A 250 -4.17 -0.18 -9.81
CA TYR A 250 -5.45 0.17 -10.46
C TYR A 250 -6.09 1.44 -9.91
N TYR A 251 -5.49 2.09 -8.92
CA TYR A 251 -5.95 3.40 -8.44
C TYR A 251 -5.57 4.55 -9.37
N TYR A 252 -4.61 4.31 -10.27
CA TYR A 252 -4.17 5.32 -11.24
C TYR A 252 -5.36 5.98 -11.97
N PRO A 253 -5.40 7.31 -12.13
CA PRO A 253 -4.33 8.26 -11.81
C PRO A 253 -4.28 8.74 -10.35
N GLU A 254 -5.16 8.23 -9.48
CA GLU A 254 -5.18 8.58 -8.07
C GLU A 254 -4.04 7.90 -7.28
N ASP A 255 -3.77 8.43 -6.09
CA ASP A 255 -2.82 7.80 -5.17
C ASP A 255 -3.54 6.80 -4.24
N ARG A 256 -2.75 5.97 -3.58
CA ARG A 256 -3.25 4.97 -2.63
C ARG A 256 -4.09 5.62 -1.53
N SER A 257 -5.31 5.17 -1.39
CA SER A 257 -6.24 5.64 -0.36
C SER A 257 -7.32 4.59 -0.06
N ILE A 258 -7.95 4.71 1.10
CA ILE A 258 -9.11 3.88 1.46
C ILE A 258 -10.25 4.07 0.45
N SER A 259 -10.48 5.30 -0.01
CA SER A 259 -11.52 5.60 -1.00
C SER A 259 -11.31 4.88 -2.32
N GLU A 260 -10.07 4.85 -2.83
CA GLU A 260 -9.75 4.12 -4.06
C GLU A 260 -9.81 2.60 -3.85
N SER A 261 -9.44 2.10 -2.66
CA SER A 261 -9.62 0.68 -2.31
C SER A 261 -11.10 0.28 -2.39
N VAL A 262 -12.00 1.09 -1.85
CA VAL A 262 -13.46 0.85 -1.91
C VAL A 262 -13.96 0.90 -3.36
N LYS A 263 -13.49 1.86 -4.16
CA LYS A 263 -13.88 1.99 -5.56
C LYS A 263 -13.46 0.76 -6.39
N VAL A 264 -12.21 0.34 -6.29
CA VAL A 264 -11.71 -0.86 -6.99
C VAL A 264 -12.41 -2.12 -6.48
N GLY A 265 -12.65 -2.24 -5.17
CA GLY A 265 -13.42 -3.34 -4.60
C GLY A 265 -14.84 -3.45 -5.17
N LYS A 266 -15.53 -2.32 -5.38
CA LYS A 266 -16.84 -2.28 -6.04
C LYS A 266 -16.77 -2.75 -7.49
N GLN A 267 -15.78 -2.27 -8.25
CA GLN A 267 -15.57 -2.69 -9.65
C GLN A 267 -15.35 -4.21 -9.74
N LEU A 268 -14.50 -4.77 -8.88
CA LEU A 268 -14.28 -6.22 -8.82
C LEU A 268 -15.57 -6.98 -8.47
N ALA A 269 -16.35 -6.49 -7.51
CA ALA A 269 -17.62 -7.11 -7.14
C ALA A 269 -18.65 -7.10 -8.29
N GLU A 270 -18.70 -6.02 -9.08
CA GLU A 270 -19.54 -5.92 -10.28
C GLU A 270 -19.12 -6.93 -11.36
N LEU A 271 -17.81 -7.06 -11.62
CA LEU A 271 -17.26 -8.03 -12.57
C LEU A 271 -17.59 -9.47 -12.15
N VAL A 272 -17.38 -9.81 -10.88
CA VAL A 272 -17.70 -11.11 -10.32
C VAL A 272 -19.21 -11.41 -10.43
N SER A 273 -20.04 -10.44 -10.05
CA SER A 273 -21.49 -10.59 -10.12
C SER A 273 -21.99 -10.83 -11.55
N ALA A 274 -21.41 -10.11 -12.53
CA ALA A 274 -21.73 -10.31 -13.93
C ALA A 274 -21.32 -11.72 -14.42
N TYR A 275 -20.11 -12.16 -14.06
CA TYR A 275 -19.59 -13.47 -14.39
C TYR A 275 -20.46 -14.60 -13.81
N LEU A 276 -20.81 -14.52 -12.51
CA LEU A 276 -21.62 -15.55 -11.85
C LEU A 276 -23.02 -15.67 -12.47
N LYS A 277 -23.69 -14.55 -12.80
CA LYS A 277 -24.99 -14.55 -13.48
C LYS A 277 -24.96 -15.20 -14.86
N GLN A 278 -23.83 -15.14 -15.56
CA GLN A 278 -23.69 -15.71 -16.89
C GLN A 278 -23.33 -17.21 -16.87
N ASN A 279 -22.67 -17.67 -15.83
CA ASN A 279 -21.99 -18.96 -15.81
C ASN A 279 -22.56 -19.96 -14.76
N LEU A 280 -23.38 -19.49 -13.81
CA LEU A 280 -24.08 -20.35 -12.86
C LEU A 280 -25.56 -20.40 -13.22
N PRO A 281 -26.16 -21.60 -13.24
CA PRO A 281 -27.61 -21.74 -13.39
C PRO A 281 -28.31 -21.10 -12.18
N ASN A 282 -29.44 -20.45 -12.43
CA ASN A 282 -30.35 -19.93 -11.40
C ASN A 282 -30.81 -21.02 -10.44
#